data_dc2569c9072898feb43ab2b97ad26ae3
#
_entry.id   dc2569c9072898feb43ab2b97ad26ae3
#
_cell.length_a   1.000
_cell.length_b   1.000
_cell.length_c   1.000
_cell.angle_alpha   90.00
_cell.angle_beta   90.00
_cell.angle_gamma   90.00
#
_symmetry.space_group_name_H-M   'P 1'
#
loop_
_entity.id
_entity.type
_entity.pdbx_description
1 polymer ?
#
loop_
_entity_poly.entity_id
_entity_poly.type
_entity_poly.pdbx_seq_one_letter_code
_entity_poly.pdbx_strand_id
1 'polypeptide(L)'
;KKQEVNAACNKTIVEGFDVELSDGQIHHFTMKEEDQIAFLTCLALISKGETAIPWHPNGSSTQPCVFYSTDDMQKITDAAYEHRTFHTTYCNSLKIWVEATETAEELQEIYYGADVPETYQSDVLKAYLKAKESVGGTDESEAVR
;
A
#
# COMPACT_ATOMS: atom_id res chain seq x y z
N LYS A 1 4.59 6.47 21.73
CA LYS A 1 4.66 6.94 20.33
C LYS A 1 4.91 5.82 19.32
N LYS A 2 5.85 4.91 19.57
CA LYS A 2 6.07 3.75 18.69
C LYS A 2 4.81 2.88 18.52
N GLN A 3 4.09 2.64 19.61
CA GLN A 3 2.86 1.85 19.57
C GLN A 3 1.77 2.56 18.78
N GLU A 4 1.65 3.87 18.93
CA GLU A 4 0.73 4.70 18.16
C GLU A 4 1.02 4.63 16.67
N VAL A 5 2.28 4.81 16.29
CA VAL A 5 2.73 4.70 14.89
C VAL A 5 2.45 3.30 14.35
N ASN A 6 2.80 2.27 15.11
CA ASN A 6 2.60 0.89 14.70
C ASN A 6 1.12 0.56 14.48
N ALA A 7 0.24 1.02 15.37
CA ALA A 7 -1.19 0.83 15.25
C ALA A 7 -1.76 1.52 14.01
N ALA A 8 -1.33 2.77 13.76
CA ALA A 8 -1.75 3.52 12.57
C ALA A 8 -1.28 2.84 11.27
N CYS A 9 -0.06 2.31 11.28
CA CYS A 9 0.50 1.58 10.15
C CYS A 9 -0.30 0.31 9.83
N ASN A 10 -0.53 -0.50 10.85
CA ASN A 10 -1.28 -1.74 10.70
C ASN A 10 -2.70 -1.47 10.20
N LYS A 11 -3.34 -0.45 10.75
CA LYS A 11 -4.67 -0.03 10.32
C LYS A 11 -4.67 0.35 8.84
N THR A 12 -3.72 1.16 8.40
CA THR A 12 -3.63 1.61 7.01
C THR A 12 -3.39 0.43 6.05
N ILE A 13 -2.52 -0.49 6.41
CA ILE A 13 -2.26 -1.67 5.58
C ILE A 13 -3.54 -2.50 5.45
N VAL A 14 -4.21 -2.78 6.56
CA VAL A 14 -5.40 -3.65 6.61
C VAL A 14 -6.60 -3.01 5.90
N GLU A 15 -6.78 -1.70 5.99
CA GLU A 15 -7.85 -0.98 5.29
C GLU A 15 -7.77 -1.14 3.78
N GLY A 16 -6.57 -1.37 3.25
CA GLY A 16 -6.38 -1.75 1.86
C GLY A 16 -6.06 -0.62 0.91
N PHE A 17 -6.32 -0.86 -0.35
CA PHE A 17 -5.85 -0.03 -1.45
C PHE A 17 -6.89 0.06 -2.56
N ASP A 18 -6.75 1.09 -3.38
CA ASP A 18 -7.56 1.30 -4.57
C ASP A 18 -6.75 0.95 -5.81
N VAL A 19 -7.40 0.38 -6.81
CA VAL A 19 -6.77 0.04 -8.09
C VAL A 19 -7.77 0.21 -9.23
N GLU A 20 -7.33 0.80 -10.33
CA GLU A 20 -8.13 0.90 -11.55
C GLU A 20 -8.01 -0.40 -12.34
N LEU A 21 -9.14 -0.99 -12.71
CA LEU A 21 -9.21 -2.24 -13.46
C LEU A 21 -9.60 -2.00 -14.91
N SER A 22 -9.72 -3.09 -15.68
CA SER A 22 -10.01 -3.04 -17.11
C SER A 22 -11.37 -2.43 -17.47
N ASP A 23 -12.30 -2.38 -16.52
CA ASP A 23 -13.60 -1.70 -16.70
C ASP A 23 -13.50 -0.17 -16.63
N GLY A 24 -12.30 0.37 -16.39
CA GLY A 24 -12.06 1.80 -16.24
C GLY A 24 -12.49 2.38 -14.92
N GLN A 25 -12.89 1.55 -13.97
CA GLN A 25 -13.35 1.97 -12.65
C GLN A 25 -12.31 1.67 -11.58
N ILE A 26 -12.34 2.47 -10.51
CA ILE A 26 -11.48 2.28 -9.35
C ILE A 26 -12.19 1.36 -8.37
N HIS A 27 -11.52 0.28 -7.99
CA HIS A 27 -12.01 -0.72 -7.05
C HIS A 27 -11.17 -0.71 -5.78
N HIS A 28 -11.81 -0.94 -4.63
CA HIS A 28 -11.12 -1.03 -3.35
C HIS A 28 -11.02 -2.48 -2.88
N PHE A 29 -9.84 -2.86 -2.38
CA PHE A 29 -9.58 -4.19 -1.83
C PHE A 29 -8.92 -4.06 -0.47
N THR A 30 -9.38 -4.85 0.50
CA THR A 30 -8.78 -4.89 1.84
C THR A 30 -7.53 -5.77 1.85
N MET A 31 -6.68 -5.52 2.85
CA MET A 31 -5.42 -6.25 3.07
C MET A 31 -5.37 -6.84 4.47
N LYS A 32 -6.43 -7.50 4.90
CA LYS A 32 -6.44 -8.24 6.15
C LYS A 32 -5.40 -9.36 6.08
N GLU A 33 -5.00 -9.89 7.22
CA GLU A 33 -3.96 -10.92 7.26
C GLU A 33 -4.29 -12.12 6.36
N GLU A 34 -5.54 -12.59 6.40
CA GLU A 34 -6.02 -13.67 5.53
C GLU A 34 -5.95 -13.29 4.04
N ASP A 35 -6.21 -12.02 3.71
CA ASP A 35 -6.12 -11.53 2.33
C ASP A 35 -4.68 -11.54 1.82
N GLN A 36 -3.73 -11.17 2.67
CA GLN A 36 -2.31 -11.16 2.33
C GLN A 36 -1.82 -12.56 1.94
N ILE A 37 -2.25 -13.57 2.67
CA ILE A 37 -1.92 -14.96 2.39
C ILE A 37 -2.61 -15.41 1.08
N ALA A 38 -3.88 -15.08 0.90
CA ALA A 38 -4.65 -15.47 -0.27
C ALA A 38 -4.14 -14.83 -1.57
N PHE A 39 -3.56 -13.62 -1.52
CA PHE A 39 -2.93 -13.01 -2.71
C PHE A 39 -1.77 -13.86 -3.24
N LEU A 40 -1.03 -14.54 -2.37
CA LEU A 40 0.03 -15.46 -2.80
C LEU A 40 -0.55 -16.65 -3.58
N THR A 41 -1.71 -17.15 -3.15
CA THR A 41 -2.43 -18.22 -3.86
C THR A 41 -2.87 -17.74 -5.25
N CYS A 42 -3.36 -16.50 -5.35
CA CYS A 42 -3.74 -15.92 -6.63
C CYS A 42 -2.56 -15.86 -7.61
N LEU A 43 -1.39 -15.45 -7.15
CA LEU A 43 -0.17 -15.43 -7.96
C LEU A 43 0.18 -16.84 -8.47
N ALA A 44 0.04 -17.86 -7.62
CA ALA A 44 0.28 -19.24 -8.01
C ALA A 44 -0.70 -19.72 -9.08
N LEU A 45 -1.98 -19.34 -8.97
CA LEU A 45 -3.00 -19.69 -9.97
C LEU A 45 -2.68 -19.03 -11.33
N ILE A 46 -2.28 -17.76 -11.32
CA ILE A 46 -1.84 -17.05 -12.53
C ILE A 46 -0.67 -17.79 -13.18
N SER A 47 0.31 -18.19 -12.38
CA SER A 47 1.48 -18.94 -12.87
C SER A 47 1.13 -20.29 -13.47
N LYS A 48 0.03 -20.90 -13.03
CA LYS A 48 -0.48 -22.17 -13.58
C LYS A 48 -1.28 -21.98 -14.87
N GLY A 49 -1.53 -20.74 -15.28
CA GLY A 49 -2.28 -20.43 -16.50
C GLY A 49 -3.78 -20.32 -16.32
N GLU A 50 -4.27 -20.21 -15.10
CA GLU A 50 -5.69 -19.95 -14.85
C GLU A 50 -6.09 -18.60 -15.45
N THR A 51 -7.24 -18.55 -16.11
CA THR A 51 -7.70 -17.35 -16.82
C THR A 51 -8.80 -16.59 -16.10
N ALA A 52 -9.43 -17.21 -15.10
CA ALA A 52 -10.46 -16.58 -14.28
C ALA A 52 -10.16 -16.92 -12.82
N ILE A 53 -9.97 -15.90 -12.00
CA ILE A 53 -9.52 -16.06 -10.62
C ILE A 53 -10.60 -15.48 -9.69
N PRO A 54 -11.14 -16.30 -8.76
CA PRO A 54 -12.15 -15.80 -7.85
C PRO A 54 -11.52 -14.96 -6.75
N TRP A 55 -12.11 -13.81 -6.48
CA TRP A 55 -11.72 -12.92 -5.38
C TRP A 55 -12.94 -12.14 -4.89
N HIS A 56 -12.93 -11.73 -3.64
CA HIS A 56 -14.01 -10.93 -3.09
C HIS A 56 -13.71 -9.43 -3.22
N PRO A 57 -14.62 -8.64 -3.80
CA PRO A 57 -14.46 -7.20 -3.82
C PRO A 57 -14.69 -6.61 -2.42
N ASN A 58 -13.98 -5.52 -2.11
CA ASN A 58 -14.14 -4.73 -0.88
C ASN A 58 -13.96 -5.48 0.45
N GLY A 59 -13.53 -6.73 0.42
CA GLY A 59 -13.26 -7.50 1.64
C GLY A 59 -14.44 -7.69 2.58
N SER A 60 -15.66 -7.50 2.11
CA SER A 60 -16.85 -7.72 2.90
C SER A 60 -17.17 -9.21 3.00
N SER A 61 -17.40 -9.69 4.22
CA SER A 61 -17.78 -11.08 4.43
C SER A 61 -19.16 -11.44 3.86
N THR A 62 -19.94 -10.42 3.50
CA THR A 62 -21.29 -10.59 2.95
C THR A 62 -21.33 -10.52 1.43
N GLN A 63 -20.24 -10.10 0.78
CA GLN A 63 -20.17 -10.05 -0.68
C GLN A 63 -19.62 -11.37 -1.23
N PRO A 64 -20.27 -11.93 -2.25
CA PRO A 64 -19.75 -13.15 -2.87
C PRO A 64 -18.48 -12.88 -3.65
N CYS A 65 -17.66 -13.90 -3.83
CA CYS A 65 -16.53 -13.85 -4.74
C CYS A 65 -17.03 -13.66 -6.17
N VAL A 66 -16.26 -12.89 -6.94
CA VAL A 66 -16.48 -12.74 -8.39
C VAL A 66 -15.20 -13.17 -9.11
N PHE A 67 -15.34 -13.53 -10.39
CA PHE A 67 -14.18 -13.88 -11.20
C PHE A 67 -13.52 -12.63 -11.77
N TYR A 68 -12.22 -12.54 -11.62
CA TYR A 68 -11.39 -11.51 -12.26
C TYR A 68 -10.54 -12.16 -13.35
N SER A 69 -10.30 -11.42 -14.44
CA SER A 69 -9.36 -11.86 -15.46
C SER A 69 -7.94 -11.94 -14.90
N THR A 70 -7.08 -12.68 -15.56
CA THR A 70 -5.66 -12.75 -15.17
C THR A 70 -5.02 -11.37 -15.14
N ASP A 71 -5.30 -10.53 -16.15
CA ASP A 71 -4.75 -9.16 -16.21
C ASP A 71 -5.21 -8.30 -15.03
N ASP A 72 -6.50 -8.33 -14.70
CA ASP A 72 -7.03 -7.58 -13.58
C ASP A 72 -6.49 -8.10 -12.25
N MET A 73 -6.43 -9.44 -12.09
CA MET A 73 -5.89 -10.02 -10.86
C MET A 73 -4.41 -9.69 -10.69
N GLN A 74 -3.65 -9.61 -11.78
CA GLN A 74 -2.25 -9.19 -11.74
C GLN A 74 -2.14 -7.74 -11.25
N LYS A 75 -3.00 -6.85 -11.74
CA LYS A 75 -3.05 -5.45 -11.26
C LYS A 75 -3.37 -5.38 -9.77
N ILE A 76 -4.33 -6.19 -9.31
CA ILE A 76 -4.73 -6.24 -7.91
C ILE A 76 -3.56 -6.73 -7.04
N THR A 77 -2.90 -7.81 -7.42
CA THR A 77 -1.77 -8.36 -6.65
C THR A 77 -0.55 -7.44 -6.65
N ASP A 78 -0.27 -6.78 -7.76
CA ASP A 78 0.82 -5.79 -7.84
C ASP A 78 0.54 -4.60 -6.93
N ALA A 79 -0.68 -4.08 -6.96
CA ALA A 79 -1.10 -2.98 -6.09
C ALA A 79 -1.07 -3.38 -4.60
N ALA A 80 -1.46 -4.61 -4.29
CA ALA A 80 -1.41 -5.15 -2.94
C ALA A 80 0.03 -5.20 -2.41
N TYR A 81 0.95 -5.71 -3.22
CA TYR A 81 2.37 -5.79 -2.87
C TYR A 81 2.95 -4.38 -2.65
N GLU A 82 2.69 -3.46 -3.56
CA GLU A 82 3.18 -2.09 -3.47
C GLU A 82 2.64 -1.38 -2.23
N HIS A 83 1.34 -1.51 -1.97
CA HIS A 83 0.70 -0.94 -0.79
C HIS A 83 1.34 -1.42 0.51
N ARG A 84 1.48 -2.74 0.65
CA ARG A 84 2.08 -3.34 1.85
C ARG A 84 3.54 -2.92 2.01
N THR A 85 4.33 -2.99 0.94
CA THR A 85 5.76 -2.70 0.99
C THR A 85 6.01 -1.23 1.29
N PHE A 86 5.27 -0.32 0.65
CA PHE A 86 5.40 1.12 0.92
C PHE A 86 5.10 1.43 2.38
N HIS A 87 3.95 0.98 2.90
CA HIS A 87 3.56 1.30 4.26
C HIS A 87 4.46 0.64 5.30
N THR A 88 4.95 -0.56 5.03
CA THR A 88 5.91 -1.24 5.92
C THR A 88 7.21 -0.44 6.02
N THR A 89 7.80 -0.04 4.89
CA THR A 89 9.07 0.70 4.90
C THR A 89 8.91 2.11 5.45
N TYR A 90 7.80 2.78 5.13
CA TYR A 90 7.47 4.09 5.68
C TYR A 90 7.35 4.03 7.21
N CYS A 91 6.65 3.04 7.72
CA CYS A 91 6.45 2.85 9.16
C CYS A 91 7.75 2.53 9.89
N ASN A 92 8.61 1.73 9.28
CA ASN A 92 9.93 1.46 9.84
C ASN A 92 10.75 2.75 9.96
N SER A 93 10.70 3.60 8.96
CA SER A 93 11.38 4.90 8.98
C SER A 93 10.80 5.85 10.04
N LEU A 94 9.48 5.87 10.22
CA LEU A 94 8.85 6.63 11.31
C LEU A 94 9.35 6.15 12.69
N LYS A 95 9.46 4.84 12.88
CA LYS A 95 9.95 4.28 14.16
C LYS A 95 11.43 4.61 14.41
N ILE A 96 12.25 4.60 13.36
CA ILE A 96 13.64 5.01 13.45
C ILE A 96 13.72 6.49 13.87
N TRP A 97 12.89 7.33 13.28
CA TRP A 97 12.81 8.75 13.64
C TRP A 97 12.39 8.91 15.10
N VAL A 98 11.37 8.18 15.55
CA VAL A 98 10.94 8.19 16.97
C VAL A 98 12.10 7.82 17.90
N GLU A 99 12.86 6.78 17.57
CA GLU A 99 14.00 6.34 18.39
C GLU A 99 15.14 7.36 18.47
N ALA A 100 15.34 8.14 17.42
CA ALA A 100 16.38 9.15 17.35
C ALA A 100 16.00 10.46 18.02
N THR A 101 14.74 10.63 18.40
CA THR A 101 14.22 11.88 18.98
C THR A 101 14.54 11.97 20.46
N GLU A 102 15.05 13.14 20.88
CA GLU A 102 15.47 13.37 22.26
C GLU A 102 14.52 14.26 23.06
N THR A 103 13.66 15.03 22.40
CA THR A 103 12.75 15.98 23.07
C THR A 103 11.28 15.65 22.83
N ALA A 104 10.43 16.11 23.76
CA ALA A 104 8.98 15.95 23.65
C ALA A 104 8.40 16.75 22.47
N GLU A 105 8.96 17.91 22.19
CA GLU A 105 8.57 18.77 21.09
C GLU A 105 8.80 18.09 19.74
N GLU A 106 9.99 17.52 19.53
CA GLU A 106 10.30 16.75 18.31
C GLU A 106 9.39 15.55 18.18
N LEU A 107 9.06 14.88 19.28
CA LEU A 107 8.20 13.71 19.29
C LEU A 107 6.78 14.03 18.81
N GLN A 108 6.30 15.25 19.07
CA GLN A 108 4.98 15.69 18.60
C GLN A 108 4.91 15.91 17.08
N GLU A 109 6.03 16.14 16.44
CA GLU A 109 6.11 16.29 14.98
C GLU A 109 5.97 14.96 14.26
N ILE A 110 6.09 13.84 14.95
CA ILE A 110 6.06 12.51 14.38
C ILE A 110 4.65 11.93 14.50
N TYR A 111 3.99 11.75 13.38
CA TYR A 111 2.67 11.14 13.30
C TYR A 111 2.57 10.37 11.97
N TYR A 112 1.60 9.49 11.87
CA TYR A 112 1.38 8.74 10.63
C TYR A 112 0.87 9.71 9.55
N GLY A 113 1.63 9.83 8.47
CA GLY A 113 1.39 10.79 7.40
C GLY A 113 2.43 11.91 7.35
N ALA A 114 3.27 12.05 8.38
CA ALA A 114 4.34 13.04 8.40
C ALA A 114 5.42 12.71 7.37
N ASP A 115 6.06 13.75 6.84
CA ASP A 115 7.21 13.59 5.96
C ASP A 115 8.44 13.19 6.79
N VAL A 116 8.95 11.99 6.54
CA VAL A 116 10.12 11.49 7.23
C VAL A 116 11.36 12.24 6.75
N PRO A 117 12.17 12.84 7.65
CA PRO A 117 13.44 13.44 7.25
C PRO A 117 14.33 12.45 6.50
N GLU A 118 15.04 12.94 5.48
CA GLU A 118 15.88 12.10 4.62
C GLU A 118 16.85 11.23 5.40
N THR A 119 17.39 11.74 6.50
CA THR A 119 18.33 11.02 7.39
C THR A 119 17.74 9.70 7.89
N TYR A 120 16.42 9.63 8.07
CA TYR A 120 15.73 8.44 8.61
C TYR A 120 15.07 7.59 7.54
N GLN A 121 15.16 7.99 6.27
CA GLN A 121 14.59 7.24 5.16
C GLN A 121 15.50 6.07 4.78
N SER A 122 14.90 4.88 4.63
CA SER A 122 15.59 3.73 4.03
C SER A 122 15.76 3.95 2.52
N ASP A 123 16.64 3.19 1.90
CA ASP A 123 16.83 3.27 0.45
C ASP A 123 15.54 2.90 -0.31
N VAL A 124 14.79 1.94 0.21
CA VAL A 124 13.50 1.52 -0.35
C VAL A 124 12.49 2.67 -0.27
N LEU A 125 12.39 3.34 0.88
CA LEU A 125 11.48 4.48 1.03
C LEU A 125 11.87 5.62 0.09
N LYS A 126 13.17 5.93 -0.02
CA LYS A 126 13.66 6.96 -0.95
C LYS A 126 13.25 6.66 -2.39
N ALA A 127 13.35 5.40 -2.80
CA ALA A 127 12.94 4.98 -4.14
C ALA A 127 11.44 5.18 -4.38
N TYR A 128 10.60 4.80 -3.42
CA TYR A 128 9.15 5.01 -3.52
C TYR A 128 8.77 6.50 -3.56
N LEU A 129 9.38 7.31 -2.71
CA LEU A 129 9.10 8.76 -2.67
C LEU A 129 9.52 9.44 -3.96
N LYS A 130 10.67 9.05 -4.53
CA LYS A 130 11.16 9.56 -5.81
C LYS A 130 10.21 9.20 -6.95
N ALA A 131 9.70 7.98 -6.98
CA ALA A 131 8.74 7.54 -7.97
C ALA A 131 7.43 8.33 -7.89
N LYS A 132 6.94 8.61 -6.67
CA LYS A 132 5.74 9.43 -6.45
C LYS A 132 5.93 10.87 -6.90
N GLU A 133 7.07 11.48 -6.63
CA GLU A 133 7.41 12.84 -7.10
C GLU A 133 7.38 12.91 -8.62
N SER A 134 7.96 11.90 -9.29
CA SER A 134 8.01 11.83 -10.74
C SER A 134 6.60 11.78 -11.35
N VAL A 135 5.70 10.97 -10.77
CA VAL A 135 4.30 10.87 -11.19
C VAL A 135 3.53 12.16 -10.89
N GLY A 136 3.70 12.71 -9.68
CA GLY A 136 3.08 13.98 -9.26
C GLY A 136 3.54 15.15 -10.14
N GLY A 137 4.83 15.21 -10.46
CA GLY A 137 5.39 16.23 -11.35
C GLY A 137 4.81 16.15 -12.76
N THR A 138 4.58 14.97 -13.29
CA THR A 138 3.96 14.76 -14.60
C THR A 138 2.50 15.21 -14.57
N ASP A 139 1.76 14.86 -13.57
CA ASP A 139 0.34 15.26 -13.41
C ASP A 139 0.21 16.79 -13.27
N GLU A 140 1.05 17.41 -12.49
CA GLU A 140 1.09 18.87 -12.34
C GLU A 140 1.41 19.57 -13.67
N SER A 141 2.32 19.00 -14.44
CA SER A 141 2.69 19.52 -15.76
C SER A 141 1.53 19.44 -16.74
N GLU A 142 0.75 18.38 -16.70
CA GLU A 142 -0.44 18.21 -17.53
C GLU A 142 -1.57 19.15 -17.11
N ALA A 143 -1.73 19.39 -15.81
CA ALA A 143 -2.75 20.29 -15.28
C ALA A 143 -2.51 21.77 -15.65
N VAL A 144 -1.26 22.16 -15.88
CA VAL A 144 -0.87 23.53 -16.25
C VAL A 144 -1.01 23.78 -17.75
N ARG A 145 -1.08 22.75 -18.54
CA ARG A 145 -1.26 22.83 -20.00
C ARG A 145 -2.72 22.86 -20.41
#